data_f97ff36b8e6ab94e1d6137fdacc744a4
#
_entry.id   f97ff36b8e6ab94e1d6137fdacc744a4
#
_cell.length_a   1.000
_cell.length_b   1.000
_cell.length_c   1.000
_cell.angle_alpha   90.00
_cell.angle_beta   90.00
_cell.angle_gamma   90.00
#
_symmetry.space_group_name_H-M   'P 1'
#
loop_
_entity.id
_entity.type
_entity.pdbx_description
1 polymer ?
#
loop_
_entity_poly.entity_id
_entity_poly.type
_entity_poly.pdbx_seq_one_letter_code
_entity_poly.pdbx_strand_id
1 'polypeptide(L)'
;MEKSNNLDESYIKNLKSKVWELLKKGEVEEADKIFSTELDIHEIMGTWNWLHKILIEPEDTNPISIEYLIKKGVNPILKDEYNMAPLNWAMGNGKNIEAAKILLKAGGDPNLADKGVREIPLYKVCYMKPFNKELLELFLAYGGDIYKEYKRYGTAILGKNLYEHIQNNRLALFKDTGEYLFEYNKDIEKYGKDYFINKHKSLLKDEADSLLHEAVIDFDILKIKKLLDEGYDKNIKNFLNYTPLVKAFSICRLENLQAMVEISDLLYAGTTDSIKAFIIRLDEWLDEYSKF
;
A
#
# COMPACT_ATOMS: atom_id res chain seq x y z
N MET A 1 -5.37 -39.48 23.06
CA MET A 1 -5.25 -38.68 21.83
C MET A 1 -5.36 -37.19 22.06
N GLU A 2 -6.16 -36.68 23.01
CA GLU A 2 -6.30 -35.20 23.26
C GLU A 2 -5.05 -34.51 23.86
N LYS A 3 -4.17 -35.21 24.58
CA LYS A 3 -2.98 -34.57 25.19
C LYS A 3 -1.84 -34.26 24.19
N SER A 4 -1.73 -34.95 23.06
CA SER A 4 -0.69 -34.69 22.07
C SER A 4 -1.01 -33.42 21.23
N ASN A 5 -2.28 -33.21 20.90
CA ASN A 5 -2.72 -32.02 20.15
C ASN A 5 -2.50 -30.73 20.96
N ASN A 6 -2.75 -30.74 22.27
CA ASN A 6 -2.59 -29.56 23.12
C ASN A 6 -1.11 -29.14 23.30
N LEU A 7 -0.17 -30.10 23.27
CA LEU A 7 1.26 -29.79 23.34
C LEU A 7 1.76 -29.13 22.02
N ASP A 8 1.32 -29.62 20.89
CA ASP A 8 1.65 -29.07 19.60
C ASP A 8 1.08 -27.65 19.41
N GLU A 9 -0.18 -27.40 19.77
CA GLU A 9 -0.79 -26.08 19.70
C GLU A 9 -0.08 -25.05 20.60
N SER A 10 0.29 -25.43 21.82
CA SER A 10 1.04 -24.57 22.74
C SER A 10 2.43 -24.24 22.19
N TYR A 11 3.11 -25.22 21.60
CA TYR A 11 4.41 -25.03 20.97
C TYR A 11 4.33 -24.04 19.79
N ILE A 12 3.40 -24.25 18.85
CA ILE A 12 3.17 -23.36 17.71
C ILE A 12 2.83 -21.93 18.17
N LYS A 13 1.98 -21.80 19.19
CA LYS A 13 1.65 -20.48 19.76
C LYS A 13 2.89 -19.77 20.31
N ASN A 14 3.77 -20.49 21.00
CA ASN A 14 5.03 -19.93 21.53
C ASN A 14 5.96 -19.52 20.39
N LEU A 15 6.07 -20.32 19.33
CA LEU A 15 6.86 -19.96 18.13
C LEU A 15 6.33 -18.70 17.45
N LYS A 16 5.02 -18.58 17.27
CA LYS A 16 4.39 -17.39 16.71
C LYS A 16 4.67 -16.14 17.54
N SER A 17 4.59 -16.27 18.86
CA SER A 17 4.93 -15.17 19.78
C SER A 17 6.41 -14.78 19.67
N LYS A 18 7.30 -15.76 19.57
CA LYS A 18 8.74 -15.51 19.37
C LYS A 18 9.01 -14.82 18.04
N VAL A 19 8.41 -15.28 16.95
CA VAL A 19 8.56 -14.64 15.62
C VAL A 19 8.03 -13.20 15.64
N TRP A 20 6.89 -12.96 16.29
CA TRP A 20 6.35 -11.61 16.43
C TRP A 20 7.33 -10.67 17.13
N GLU A 21 7.94 -11.09 18.25
CA GLU A 21 8.95 -10.29 18.96
C GLU A 21 10.21 -10.05 18.12
N LEU A 22 10.68 -11.05 17.38
CA LEU A 22 11.83 -10.91 16.48
C LEU A 22 11.54 -9.89 15.38
N LEU A 23 10.37 -10.00 14.75
CA LEU A 23 9.95 -9.07 13.68
C LEU A 23 9.75 -7.64 14.23
N LYS A 24 9.22 -7.45 15.43
CA LYS A 24 9.13 -6.10 16.04
C LYS A 24 10.50 -5.46 16.16
N LYS A 25 11.54 -6.23 16.49
CA LYS A 25 12.92 -5.73 16.63
C LYS A 25 13.67 -5.60 15.31
N GLY A 26 13.18 -6.16 14.21
CA GLY A 26 13.90 -6.22 12.94
C GLY A 26 14.91 -7.37 12.84
N GLU A 27 14.84 -8.35 13.74
CA GLU A 27 15.70 -9.55 13.78
C GLU A 27 15.22 -10.58 12.74
N VAL A 28 15.26 -10.17 11.45
CA VAL A 28 14.62 -10.91 10.34
C VAL A 28 15.31 -12.22 10.00
N GLU A 29 16.64 -12.32 10.18
CA GLU A 29 17.39 -13.56 9.94
C GLU A 29 16.97 -14.66 10.93
N GLU A 30 16.74 -14.31 12.18
CA GLU A 30 16.29 -15.27 13.20
C GLU A 30 14.85 -15.69 12.96
N ALA A 31 13.99 -14.75 12.54
CA ALA A 31 12.62 -15.05 12.15
C ALA A 31 12.58 -15.95 10.90
N ASP A 32 13.44 -15.72 9.91
CA ASP A 32 13.53 -16.53 8.68
C ASP A 32 13.91 -17.98 8.95
N LYS A 33 14.77 -18.25 9.93
CA LYS A 33 15.09 -19.60 10.36
C LYS A 33 13.84 -20.36 10.83
N ILE A 34 12.99 -19.71 11.63
CA ILE A 34 11.76 -20.34 12.14
C ILE A 34 10.75 -20.54 11.00
N PHE A 35 10.59 -19.54 10.12
CA PHE A 35 9.72 -19.68 8.96
C PHE A 35 10.17 -20.77 7.99
N SER A 36 11.49 -20.97 7.85
CA SER A 36 12.03 -21.99 6.94
C SER A 36 11.85 -23.43 7.44
N THR A 37 11.60 -23.63 8.73
CA THR A 37 11.59 -24.97 9.35
C THR A 37 10.29 -25.33 10.07
N GLU A 38 9.57 -24.36 10.64
CA GLU A 38 8.53 -24.64 11.62
C GLU A 38 7.22 -23.90 11.39
N LEU A 39 7.24 -22.72 10.75
CA LEU A 39 6.04 -21.90 10.51
C LEU A 39 5.94 -21.49 9.04
N ASP A 40 4.72 -21.40 8.55
CA ASP A 40 4.45 -20.86 7.22
C ASP A 40 4.39 -19.32 7.29
N ILE A 41 5.30 -18.64 6.58
CA ILE A 41 5.31 -17.18 6.46
C ILE A 41 4.07 -16.64 5.75
N HIS A 42 3.40 -17.46 4.94
CA HIS A 42 2.17 -17.12 4.21
C HIS A 42 0.89 -17.51 4.95
N GLU A 43 1.03 -18.01 6.19
CA GLU A 43 -0.13 -18.39 7.00
C GLU A 43 -1.10 -17.23 7.17
N ILE A 44 -2.39 -17.51 6.96
CA ILE A 44 -3.48 -16.59 7.25
C ILE A 44 -4.10 -16.98 8.62
N MET A 45 -3.89 -16.12 9.59
CA MET A 45 -4.38 -16.28 10.97
C MET A 45 -5.77 -15.64 11.11
N GLY A 46 -6.82 -16.41 10.79
CA GLY A 46 -8.16 -15.86 10.60
C GLY A 46 -8.24 -15.06 9.30
N THR A 47 -8.28 -13.74 9.38
CA THR A 47 -8.23 -12.83 8.22
C THR A 47 -6.90 -12.05 8.12
N TRP A 48 -5.96 -12.30 9.04
CA TRP A 48 -4.71 -11.58 9.16
C TRP A 48 -3.52 -12.37 8.61
N ASN A 49 -2.61 -11.69 7.94
CA ASN A 49 -1.26 -12.19 7.67
C ASN A 49 -0.24 -11.58 8.66
N TRP A 50 1.03 -11.92 8.51
CA TRP A 50 2.08 -11.42 9.39
C TRP A 50 2.26 -9.90 9.36
N LEU A 51 1.95 -9.22 8.24
CA LEU A 51 1.97 -7.76 8.17
C LEU A 51 0.93 -7.14 9.10
N HIS A 52 -0.30 -7.66 9.12
CA HIS A 52 -1.31 -7.21 10.09
C HIS A 52 -0.84 -7.45 11.52
N LYS A 53 -0.29 -8.65 11.76
CA LYS A 53 0.09 -9.07 13.10
C LYS A 53 1.14 -8.19 13.73
N ILE A 54 2.17 -7.78 12.98
CA ILE A 54 3.23 -6.93 13.51
C ILE A 54 2.81 -5.45 13.62
N LEU A 55 1.76 -5.03 12.90
CA LEU A 55 1.25 -3.66 12.90
C LEU A 55 0.12 -3.42 13.92
N ILE A 56 -0.16 -4.38 14.83
CA ILE A 56 -1.06 -4.15 15.97
C ILE A 56 -0.55 -3.00 16.84
N GLU A 57 0.77 -2.94 17.05
CA GLU A 57 1.48 -1.88 17.74
C GLU A 57 2.48 -1.24 16.76
N PRO A 58 1.99 -0.39 15.84
CA PRO A 58 2.79 0.05 14.69
C PRO A 58 4.02 0.88 15.10
N GLU A 59 3.96 1.63 16.20
CA GLU A 59 5.08 2.43 16.72
C GLU A 59 6.29 1.59 17.12
N ASP A 60 6.07 0.34 17.54
CA ASP A 60 7.12 -0.58 17.96
C ASP A 60 7.66 -1.45 16.82
N THR A 61 7.03 -1.40 15.64
CA THR A 61 7.39 -2.26 14.50
C THR A 61 8.58 -1.71 13.73
N ASN A 62 9.63 -2.52 13.60
CA ASN A 62 10.78 -2.14 12.77
C ASN A 62 10.43 -2.21 11.27
N PRO A 63 10.65 -1.13 10.51
CA PRO A 63 10.36 -1.09 9.07
C PRO A 63 11.07 -2.17 8.24
N ILE A 64 12.26 -2.62 8.66
CA ILE A 64 13.01 -3.73 8.02
C ILE A 64 12.16 -4.99 7.93
N SER A 65 11.34 -5.27 8.95
CA SER A 65 10.46 -6.44 8.98
C SER A 65 9.29 -6.33 7.98
N ILE A 66 8.80 -5.12 7.73
CA ILE A 66 7.79 -4.90 6.69
C ILE A 66 8.38 -5.22 5.31
N GLU A 67 9.56 -4.68 5.00
CA GLU A 67 10.26 -4.98 3.75
C GLU A 67 10.57 -6.48 3.61
N TYR A 68 11.06 -7.11 4.67
CA TYR A 68 11.37 -8.54 4.68
C TYR A 68 10.13 -9.37 4.33
N LEU A 69 9.01 -9.15 5.00
CA LEU A 69 7.77 -9.89 4.77
C LEU A 69 7.25 -9.69 3.33
N ILE A 70 7.30 -8.45 2.82
CA ILE A 70 6.91 -8.15 1.43
C ILE A 70 7.85 -8.86 0.44
N LYS A 71 9.16 -8.81 0.65
CA LYS A 71 10.17 -9.50 -0.18
C LYS A 71 9.98 -11.02 -0.19
N LYS A 72 9.48 -11.58 0.90
CA LYS A 72 9.11 -13.01 1.00
C LYS A 72 7.73 -13.33 0.41
N GLY A 73 7.01 -12.33 -0.13
CA GLY A 73 5.75 -12.51 -0.82
C GLY A 73 4.51 -12.51 0.09
N VAL A 74 4.64 -12.02 1.32
CA VAL A 74 3.45 -11.79 2.18
C VAL A 74 2.62 -10.66 1.56
N ASN A 75 1.33 -10.90 1.36
CA ASN A 75 0.44 -9.98 0.68
C ASN A 75 0.27 -8.64 1.45
N PRO A 76 0.76 -7.49 0.92
CA PRO A 76 0.69 -6.20 1.62
C PRO A 76 -0.67 -5.51 1.51
N ILE A 77 -1.60 -6.05 0.71
CA ILE A 77 -2.91 -5.46 0.45
C ILE A 77 -4.07 -6.37 0.88
N LEU A 78 -3.76 -7.47 1.59
CA LEU A 78 -4.78 -8.34 2.17
C LEU A 78 -5.68 -7.53 3.11
N LYS A 79 -7.01 -7.67 2.96
CA LYS A 79 -8.00 -7.02 3.82
C LYS A 79 -8.44 -7.98 4.92
N ASP A 80 -8.52 -7.47 6.14
CA ASP A 80 -9.05 -8.20 7.29
C ASP A 80 -10.58 -8.13 7.37
N GLU A 81 -11.16 -8.73 8.43
CA GLU A 81 -12.61 -8.70 8.67
C GLU A 81 -13.19 -7.30 8.89
N TYR A 82 -12.36 -6.31 9.17
CA TYR A 82 -12.75 -4.89 9.30
C TYR A 82 -12.60 -4.11 7.99
N ASN A 83 -12.24 -4.77 6.89
CA ASN A 83 -11.87 -4.17 5.60
C ASN A 83 -10.62 -3.28 5.71
N MET A 84 -9.70 -3.60 6.62
CA MET A 84 -8.45 -2.90 6.81
C MET A 84 -7.28 -3.70 6.22
N ALA A 85 -6.45 -3.05 5.42
CA ALA A 85 -5.19 -3.60 4.94
C ALA A 85 -4.02 -3.15 5.86
N PRO A 86 -2.83 -3.73 5.73
CA PRO A 86 -1.67 -3.34 6.53
C PRO A 86 -1.39 -1.83 6.57
N LEU A 87 -1.66 -1.08 5.48
CA LEU A 87 -1.51 0.37 5.47
C LEU A 87 -2.46 1.09 6.45
N ASN A 88 -3.70 0.60 6.61
CA ASN A 88 -4.62 1.16 7.59
C ASN A 88 -4.07 0.98 9.02
N TRP A 89 -3.52 -0.20 9.31
CA TRP A 89 -2.90 -0.51 10.59
C TRP A 89 -1.65 0.33 10.86
N ALA A 90 -0.77 0.48 9.85
CA ALA A 90 0.43 1.33 9.96
C ALA A 90 0.08 2.80 10.26
N MET A 91 -1.06 3.30 9.77
CA MET A 91 -1.56 4.66 9.99
C MET A 91 -2.54 4.77 11.16
N GLY A 92 -2.78 3.69 11.89
CA GLY A 92 -3.61 3.66 13.09
C GLY A 92 -3.04 4.46 14.27
N ASN A 93 -3.41 4.07 15.49
CA ASN A 93 -2.83 4.65 16.69
C ASN A 93 -1.33 4.33 16.75
N GLY A 94 -0.50 5.34 17.04
CA GLY A 94 0.95 5.16 17.13
C GLY A 94 1.73 5.36 15.83
N LYS A 95 1.10 5.37 14.68
CA LYS A 95 1.58 5.74 13.33
C LYS A 95 3.04 5.42 13.01
N ASN A 96 3.27 4.37 12.28
CA ASN A 96 4.59 4.07 11.73
C ASN A 96 4.73 4.64 10.31
N ILE A 97 5.35 5.82 10.19
CA ILE A 97 5.49 6.54 8.91
C ILE A 97 6.34 5.74 7.92
N GLU A 98 7.42 5.12 8.37
CA GLU A 98 8.30 4.35 7.47
C GLU A 98 7.61 3.08 6.99
N ALA A 99 6.89 2.37 7.87
CA ALA A 99 6.05 1.25 7.43
C ALA A 99 4.99 1.69 6.42
N ALA A 100 4.34 2.84 6.65
CA ALA A 100 3.35 3.38 5.71
C ALA A 100 3.95 3.71 4.33
N LYS A 101 5.14 4.30 4.28
CA LYS A 101 5.87 4.55 3.02
C LYS A 101 6.15 3.25 2.26
N ILE A 102 6.64 2.23 2.95
CA ILE A 102 6.94 0.92 2.37
C ILE A 102 5.66 0.27 1.85
N LEU A 103 4.58 0.29 2.64
CA LEU A 103 3.31 -0.31 2.27
C LEU A 103 2.62 0.41 1.11
N LEU A 104 2.73 1.74 1.01
CA LEU A 104 2.29 2.50 -0.17
C LEU A 104 3.03 2.04 -1.43
N LYS A 105 4.37 1.95 -1.36
CA LYS A 105 5.21 1.45 -2.45
C LYS A 105 4.85 0.02 -2.85
N ALA A 106 4.40 -0.77 -1.88
CA ALA A 106 3.92 -2.13 -2.08
C ALA A 106 2.46 -2.23 -2.58
N GLY A 107 1.82 -1.11 -2.91
CA GLY A 107 0.48 -1.07 -3.50
C GLY A 107 -0.64 -0.84 -2.49
N GLY A 108 -0.33 -0.48 -1.25
CA GLY A 108 -1.34 -0.11 -0.26
C GLY A 108 -2.25 1.02 -0.74
N ASP A 109 -3.56 0.87 -0.59
CA ASP A 109 -4.55 1.87 -1.01
C ASP A 109 -4.68 2.99 0.03
N PRO A 110 -4.28 4.25 -0.30
CA PRO A 110 -4.42 5.39 0.60
C PRO A 110 -5.88 5.73 0.93
N ASN A 111 -6.82 5.26 0.11
CA ASN A 111 -8.25 5.57 0.21
C ASN A 111 -9.07 4.44 0.83
N LEU A 112 -8.46 3.34 1.23
CA LEU A 112 -9.19 2.20 1.78
C LEU A 112 -9.81 2.57 3.13
N ALA A 113 -11.13 2.55 3.19
CA ALA A 113 -11.87 2.76 4.42
C ALA A 113 -12.16 1.43 5.12
N ASP A 114 -12.06 1.42 6.46
CA ASP A 114 -12.63 0.35 7.26
C ASP A 114 -14.16 0.29 7.11
N LYS A 115 -14.81 -0.79 7.57
CA LYS A 115 -16.28 -0.94 7.53
C LYS A 115 -17.03 0.21 8.23
N GLY A 116 -16.38 0.86 9.20
CA GLY A 116 -16.95 2.01 9.94
C GLY A 116 -16.68 3.37 9.27
N VAL A 117 -15.89 3.40 8.20
CA VAL A 117 -15.40 4.63 7.55
C VAL A 117 -14.73 5.58 8.56
N ARG A 118 -13.86 5.05 9.41
CA ARG A 118 -13.11 5.79 10.44
C ARG A 118 -11.62 5.77 10.20
N GLU A 119 -11.12 4.63 9.72
CA GLU A 119 -9.72 4.33 9.54
C GLU A 119 -9.35 4.41 8.04
N ILE A 120 -9.22 5.64 7.52
CA ILE A 120 -8.79 5.90 6.14
C ILE A 120 -7.35 6.44 6.20
N PRO A 121 -6.36 5.74 5.60
CA PRO A 121 -4.95 6.13 5.69
C PRO A 121 -4.69 7.59 5.27
N LEU A 122 -5.24 8.04 4.15
CA LEU A 122 -5.11 9.42 3.69
C LEU A 122 -5.64 10.45 4.71
N TYR A 123 -6.76 10.14 5.37
CA TYR A 123 -7.33 11.02 6.39
C TYR A 123 -6.38 11.13 7.58
N LYS A 124 -5.78 10.01 8.01
CA LYS A 124 -4.82 10.00 9.13
C LYS A 124 -3.61 10.90 8.84
N VAL A 125 -3.12 10.92 7.60
CA VAL A 125 -2.04 11.83 7.18
C VAL A 125 -2.49 13.28 7.30
N CYS A 126 -3.67 13.62 6.82
CA CYS A 126 -4.20 14.99 6.89
C CYS A 126 -4.41 15.49 8.32
N TYR A 127 -4.64 14.58 9.27
CA TYR A 127 -4.82 14.90 10.69
C TYR A 127 -3.52 14.89 11.52
N MET A 128 -2.36 14.68 10.91
CA MET A 128 -1.08 14.67 11.63
C MET A 128 -0.73 16.03 12.19
N LYS A 129 -0.17 16.01 13.40
CA LYS A 129 0.41 17.18 14.06
C LYS A 129 1.80 16.81 14.59
N PRO A 130 2.87 17.49 14.14
CA PRO A 130 2.88 18.54 13.11
C PRO A 130 2.45 18.00 11.72
N PHE A 131 2.03 18.90 10.84
CA PHE A 131 1.70 18.58 9.46
C PHE A 131 2.92 18.00 8.73
N ASN A 132 2.74 16.86 8.08
CA ASN A 132 3.79 16.20 7.29
C ASN A 132 3.46 16.32 5.80
N LYS A 133 3.98 17.38 5.18
CA LYS A 133 3.77 17.67 3.76
C LYS A 133 4.28 16.55 2.85
N GLU A 134 5.51 16.06 3.12
CA GLU A 134 6.16 15.03 2.28
C GLU A 134 5.37 13.73 2.29
N LEU A 135 4.86 13.32 3.46
CA LEU A 135 4.03 12.14 3.55
C LEU A 135 2.70 12.33 2.82
N LEU A 136 2.06 13.50 2.94
CA LEU A 136 0.84 13.79 2.20
C LEU A 136 1.06 13.76 0.69
N GLU A 137 2.14 14.39 0.20
CA GLU A 137 2.52 14.36 -1.22
C GLU A 137 2.74 12.93 -1.72
N LEU A 138 3.38 12.09 -0.91
CA LEU A 138 3.56 10.67 -1.21
C LEU A 138 2.21 9.95 -1.31
N PHE A 139 1.32 10.15 -0.35
CA PHE A 139 -0.03 9.56 -0.38
C PHE A 139 -0.82 9.99 -1.61
N LEU A 140 -0.74 11.28 -1.99
CA LEU A 140 -1.38 11.81 -3.19
C LEU A 140 -0.76 11.21 -4.47
N ALA A 141 0.58 11.09 -4.53
CA ALA A 141 1.28 10.46 -5.65
C ALA A 141 0.85 9.00 -5.85
N TYR A 142 0.63 8.27 -4.76
CA TYR A 142 0.10 6.89 -4.79
C TYR A 142 -1.43 6.84 -4.91
N GLY A 143 -2.08 7.89 -5.40
CA GLY A 143 -3.50 7.94 -5.77
C GLY A 143 -4.44 8.25 -4.60
N GLY A 144 -3.96 8.95 -3.58
CA GLY A 144 -4.83 9.51 -2.55
C GLY A 144 -5.83 10.49 -3.15
N ASP A 145 -7.12 10.25 -2.94
CA ASP A 145 -8.21 11.08 -3.47
C ASP A 145 -8.90 11.85 -2.33
N ILE A 146 -8.60 13.15 -2.26
CA ILE A 146 -9.21 14.05 -1.27
C ILE A 146 -10.67 14.41 -1.59
N TYR A 147 -11.14 14.09 -2.80
CA TYR A 147 -12.51 14.34 -3.23
C TYR A 147 -13.39 13.09 -3.15
N LYS A 148 -12.83 11.92 -2.83
CA LYS A 148 -13.59 10.68 -2.68
C LYS A 148 -14.67 10.83 -1.61
N GLU A 149 -15.90 10.52 -2.00
CA GLU A 149 -17.04 10.51 -1.08
C GLU A 149 -17.17 9.14 -0.42
N TYR A 150 -17.39 9.15 0.90
CA TYR A 150 -17.60 7.92 1.65
C TYR A 150 -19.00 7.90 2.21
N LYS A 151 -19.79 6.89 1.84
CA LYS A 151 -21.14 6.69 2.37
C LYS A 151 -21.03 6.09 3.78
N ARG A 152 -21.40 6.87 4.79
CA ARG A 152 -21.45 6.42 6.18
C ARG A 152 -22.88 6.32 6.65
N TYR A 153 -23.20 5.19 7.28
CA TYR A 153 -24.47 5.06 7.97
C TYR A 153 -24.40 5.77 9.33
N GLY A 154 -25.17 6.84 9.51
CA GLY A 154 -25.67 7.25 10.82
C GLY A 154 -25.00 8.37 11.59
N THR A 155 -23.97 9.10 11.12
CA THR A 155 -23.55 10.37 11.76
C THR A 155 -22.90 11.31 10.76
N ALA A 156 -23.26 12.59 10.84
CA ALA A 156 -22.68 13.68 10.07
C ALA A 156 -21.20 13.89 10.49
N ILE A 157 -20.32 13.07 10.00
CA ILE A 157 -18.91 13.46 9.95
C ILE A 157 -18.62 13.68 8.50
N LEU A 158 -18.13 14.89 8.27
CA LEU A 158 -17.50 15.28 7.05
C LEU A 158 -18.55 15.69 6.03
N GLY A 159 -18.43 16.90 5.60
CA GLY A 159 -18.90 17.31 4.31
C GLY A 159 -18.72 16.20 3.27
N LYS A 160 -19.11 16.37 2.11
CA LYS A 160 -19.13 15.32 1.09
C LYS A 160 -17.81 14.54 0.96
N ASN A 161 -16.65 15.21 1.20
CA ASN A 161 -15.32 14.61 1.05
C ASN A 161 -14.29 15.24 2.00
N LEU A 162 -13.06 14.70 2.00
CA LEU A 162 -11.98 15.14 2.87
C LEU A 162 -11.58 16.61 2.63
N TYR A 163 -11.54 17.05 1.36
CA TYR A 163 -11.18 18.41 1.03
C TYR A 163 -12.16 19.40 1.65
N GLU A 164 -13.46 19.25 1.43
CA GLU A 164 -14.49 20.11 2.01
C GLU A 164 -14.44 20.12 3.54
N HIS A 165 -14.26 18.95 4.14
CA HIS A 165 -14.16 18.85 5.61
C HIS A 165 -12.97 19.65 6.16
N ILE A 166 -11.79 19.51 5.56
CA ILE A 166 -10.59 20.23 5.98
C ILE A 166 -10.75 21.73 5.76
N GLN A 167 -11.31 22.16 4.61
CA GLN A 167 -11.54 23.59 4.34
C GLN A 167 -12.53 24.21 5.32
N ASN A 168 -13.61 23.51 5.67
CA ASN A 168 -14.61 23.98 6.64
C ASN A 168 -14.03 24.11 8.07
N ASN A 169 -13.00 23.35 8.40
CA ASN A 169 -12.39 23.33 9.72
C ASN A 169 -10.94 23.90 9.73
N ARG A 170 -10.48 24.48 8.61
CA ARG A 170 -9.10 24.92 8.40
C ARG A 170 -8.56 25.80 9.50
N LEU A 171 -9.31 26.83 9.89
CA LEU A 171 -8.84 27.81 10.88
C LEU A 171 -8.72 27.21 12.29
N ALA A 172 -9.55 26.24 12.63
CA ALA A 172 -9.61 25.70 13.98
C ALA A 172 -8.68 24.48 14.19
N LEU A 173 -8.59 23.60 13.19
CA LEU A 173 -7.99 22.27 13.37
C LEU A 173 -6.89 21.93 12.34
N PHE A 174 -6.94 22.49 11.14
CA PHE A 174 -6.14 22.02 9.99
C PHE A 174 -5.45 23.16 9.23
N LYS A 175 -4.90 24.15 9.94
CA LYS A 175 -4.34 25.35 9.28
C LYS A 175 -3.37 24.99 8.17
N ASP A 176 -2.28 24.28 8.49
CA ASP A 176 -1.21 23.99 7.52
C ASP A 176 -1.69 23.03 6.41
N THR A 177 -2.37 21.96 6.78
CA THR A 177 -2.96 21.01 5.82
C THR A 177 -4.00 21.70 4.94
N GLY A 178 -4.84 22.56 5.52
CA GLY A 178 -5.89 23.27 4.80
C GLY A 178 -5.31 24.29 3.81
N GLU A 179 -4.26 25.01 4.19
CA GLU A 179 -3.55 25.92 3.27
C GLU A 179 -2.90 25.15 2.12
N TYR A 180 -2.23 24.05 2.42
CA TYR A 180 -1.62 23.18 1.41
C TYR A 180 -2.66 22.64 0.42
N LEU A 181 -3.75 22.04 0.91
CA LEU A 181 -4.78 21.48 0.05
C LEU A 181 -5.57 22.53 -0.73
N PHE A 182 -5.68 23.75 -0.22
CA PHE A 182 -6.30 24.87 -0.95
C PHE A 182 -5.47 25.26 -2.18
N GLU A 183 -4.15 25.39 -2.04
CA GLU A 183 -3.27 25.67 -3.19
C GLU A 183 -3.20 24.45 -4.15
N TYR A 184 -3.22 23.25 -3.60
CA TYR A 184 -3.33 22.00 -4.36
C TYR A 184 -4.58 21.99 -5.26
N ASN A 185 -5.74 22.38 -4.72
CA ASN A 185 -6.99 22.44 -5.48
C ASN A 185 -6.93 23.49 -6.60
N LYS A 186 -6.35 24.66 -6.35
CA LYS A 186 -6.15 25.69 -7.38
C LYS A 186 -5.28 25.20 -8.53
N ASP A 187 -4.22 24.44 -8.22
CA ASP A 187 -3.36 23.86 -9.23
C ASP A 187 -4.12 22.82 -10.07
N ILE A 188 -4.96 21.99 -9.44
CA ILE A 188 -5.82 21.05 -10.17
C ILE A 188 -6.82 21.76 -11.07
N GLU A 189 -7.48 22.80 -10.58
CA GLU A 189 -8.43 23.59 -11.37
C GLU A 189 -7.75 24.25 -12.59
N LYS A 190 -6.50 24.67 -12.41
CA LYS A 190 -5.73 25.37 -13.46
C LYS A 190 -5.09 24.43 -14.49
N TYR A 191 -4.53 23.32 -14.04
CA TYR A 191 -3.68 22.45 -14.85
C TYR A 191 -4.26 21.04 -15.10
N GLY A 192 -5.38 20.70 -14.45
CA GLY A 192 -6.00 19.38 -14.48
C GLY A 192 -5.37 18.38 -13.50
N LYS A 193 -6.07 17.27 -13.27
CA LYS A 193 -5.63 16.22 -12.33
C LYS A 193 -4.30 15.58 -12.71
N ASP A 194 -4.04 15.41 -14.01
CA ASP A 194 -2.81 14.82 -14.54
C ASP A 194 -1.55 15.63 -14.21
N TYR A 195 -1.69 16.95 -14.02
CA TYR A 195 -0.58 17.80 -13.59
C TYR A 195 0.05 17.31 -12.29
N PHE A 196 -0.77 16.91 -11.34
CA PHE A 196 -0.29 16.45 -10.03
C PHE A 196 0.37 15.09 -10.08
N ILE A 197 -0.20 14.15 -10.82
CA ILE A 197 0.41 12.85 -11.07
C ILE A 197 1.80 13.05 -11.66
N ASN A 198 1.93 13.92 -12.65
CA ASN A 198 3.20 14.24 -13.29
C ASN A 198 4.19 14.96 -12.35
N LYS A 199 3.71 15.90 -11.52
CA LYS A 199 4.54 16.64 -10.56
C LYS A 199 5.20 15.74 -9.52
N HIS A 200 4.51 14.69 -9.09
CA HIS A 200 4.98 13.78 -8.04
C HIS A 200 5.46 12.42 -8.55
N LYS A 201 5.56 12.22 -9.86
CA LYS A 201 6.07 10.95 -10.43
C LYS A 201 7.42 10.53 -9.87
N SER A 202 8.29 11.48 -9.55
CA SER A 202 9.58 11.16 -8.91
C SER A 202 9.44 10.46 -7.56
N LEU A 203 8.33 10.69 -6.84
CA LEU A 203 8.05 10.02 -5.56
C LEU A 203 7.64 8.55 -5.73
N LEU A 204 7.28 8.14 -6.94
CA LEU A 204 6.93 6.76 -7.26
C LEU A 204 8.15 5.91 -7.61
N LYS A 205 9.31 6.54 -7.88
CA LYS A 205 10.55 5.87 -8.25
C LYS A 205 11.35 5.49 -7.01
N ASP A 206 12.01 4.35 -7.10
CA ASP A 206 12.93 3.84 -6.10
C ASP A 206 14.34 3.72 -6.69
N GLU A 207 15.37 3.85 -5.85
CA GLU A 207 16.77 3.79 -6.30
C GLU A 207 17.14 2.47 -7.00
N ALA A 208 16.44 1.38 -6.65
CA ALA A 208 16.65 0.07 -7.25
C ALA A 208 15.71 -0.20 -8.44
N ASP A 209 14.93 0.79 -8.90
CA ASP A 209 14.10 0.64 -10.08
C ASP A 209 14.98 0.65 -11.35
N SER A 210 14.77 -0.33 -12.24
CA SER A 210 15.43 -0.35 -13.56
C SER A 210 14.74 0.63 -14.52
N LEU A 211 15.37 0.88 -15.68
CA LEU A 211 14.75 1.68 -16.75
C LEU A 211 13.37 1.17 -17.17
N LEU A 212 13.15 -0.14 -17.08
CA LEU A 212 11.84 -0.74 -17.40
C LEU A 212 10.80 -0.45 -16.31
N HIS A 213 11.20 -0.47 -15.01
CA HIS A 213 10.34 -0.01 -13.91
C HIS A 213 9.98 1.47 -14.07
N GLU A 214 10.94 2.31 -14.41
CA GLU A 214 10.70 3.73 -14.65
C GLU A 214 9.74 3.99 -15.82
N ALA A 215 9.92 3.27 -16.93
CA ALA A 215 9.03 3.39 -18.09
C ALA A 215 7.58 2.99 -17.74
N VAL A 216 7.42 1.98 -16.87
CA VAL A 216 6.12 1.57 -16.33
C VAL A 216 5.52 2.64 -15.43
N ILE A 217 6.31 3.26 -14.53
CA ILE A 217 5.86 4.35 -13.67
C ILE A 217 5.36 5.53 -14.51
N ASP A 218 6.04 5.79 -15.62
CA ASP A 218 5.68 6.87 -16.54
C ASP A 218 4.51 6.52 -17.46
N PHE A 219 4.03 5.25 -17.45
CA PHE A 219 3.05 4.70 -18.41
C PHE A 219 3.48 4.91 -19.86
N ASP A 220 4.80 4.94 -20.12
CA ASP A 220 5.37 5.17 -21.44
C ASP A 220 5.45 3.87 -22.25
N ILE A 221 4.35 3.54 -22.94
CA ILE A 221 4.21 2.31 -23.74
C ILE A 221 5.30 2.20 -24.83
N LEU A 222 5.66 3.33 -25.44
CA LEU A 222 6.67 3.32 -26.52
C LEU A 222 8.06 3.02 -25.94
N LYS A 223 8.39 3.60 -24.79
CA LYS A 223 9.64 3.32 -24.09
C LYS A 223 9.69 1.87 -23.60
N ILE A 224 8.58 1.33 -23.07
CA ILE A 224 8.49 -0.07 -22.66
C ILE A 224 8.78 -0.98 -23.84
N LYS A 225 8.11 -0.81 -24.98
CA LYS A 225 8.33 -1.59 -26.22
C LYS A 225 9.79 -1.54 -26.64
N LYS A 226 10.36 -0.34 -26.73
CA LYS A 226 11.76 -0.12 -27.09
C LYS A 226 12.73 -0.87 -26.17
N LEU A 227 12.55 -0.77 -24.86
CA LEU A 227 13.40 -1.47 -23.90
C LEU A 227 13.30 -2.99 -24.01
N LEU A 228 12.10 -3.53 -24.27
CA LEU A 228 11.90 -4.96 -24.50
C LEU A 228 12.57 -5.43 -25.79
N ASP A 229 12.49 -4.65 -26.87
CA ASP A 229 13.16 -4.92 -28.15
C ASP A 229 14.69 -4.87 -28.02
N GLU A 230 15.21 -4.02 -27.12
CA GLU A 230 16.64 -3.93 -26.75
C GLU A 230 17.09 -5.07 -25.82
N GLY A 231 16.19 -5.96 -25.41
CA GLY A 231 16.48 -7.15 -24.61
C GLY A 231 16.53 -6.92 -23.10
N TYR A 232 15.93 -5.84 -22.59
CA TYR A 232 15.81 -5.65 -21.15
C TYR A 232 14.98 -6.77 -20.51
N ASP A 233 15.50 -7.27 -19.37
CA ASP A 233 14.86 -8.35 -18.63
C ASP A 233 13.58 -7.86 -17.93
N LYS A 234 12.42 -8.33 -18.38
CA LYS A 234 11.12 -8.02 -17.79
C LYS A 234 10.87 -8.67 -16.43
N ASN A 235 11.73 -9.62 -16.02
CA ASN A 235 11.70 -10.25 -14.72
C ASN A 235 12.67 -9.60 -13.71
N ILE A 236 13.38 -8.53 -14.11
CA ILE A 236 14.26 -7.79 -13.21
C ILE A 236 13.46 -7.30 -11.99
N LYS A 237 14.06 -7.42 -10.81
CA LYS A 237 13.40 -7.10 -9.54
C LYS A 237 13.99 -5.87 -8.91
N ASN A 238 13.13 -4.99 -8.39
CA ASN A 238 13.53 -3.86 -7.57
C ASN A 238 13.77 -4.27 -6.11
N PHE A 239 13.99 -3.29 -5.23
CA PHE A 239 14.31 -3.55 -3.82
C PHE A 239 13.17 -4.25 -3.04
N LEU A 240 11.90 -4.09 -3.44
CA LEU A 240 10.76 -4.84 -2.88
C LEU A 240 10.55 -6.22 -3.52
N ASN A 241 11.49 -6.67 -4.36
CA ASN A 241 11.38 -7.91 -5.14
C ASN A 241 10.27 -7.87 -6.20
N TYR A 242 9.86 -6.67 -6.63
CA TYR A 242 8.83 -6.47 -7.65
C TYR A 242 9.44 -6.41 -9.04
N THR A 243 8.83 -7.11 -9.99
CA THR A 243 9.10 -6.94 -11.42
C THR A 243 8.44 -5.65 -11.93
N PRO A 244 8.81 -5.15 -13.13
CA PRO A 244 8.10 -4.02 -13.75
C PRO A 244 6.59 -4.23 -13.83
N LEU A 245 6.12 -5.46 -14.10
CA LEU A 245 4.69 -5.77 -14.12
C LEU A 245 4.05 -5.60 -12.74
N VAL A 246 4.67 -6.15 -11.69
CA VAL A 246 4.16 -5.99 -10.31
C VAL A 246 4.18 -4.53 -9.87
N LYS A 247 5.23 -3.78 -10.25
CA LYS A 247 5.29 -2.34 -10.01
C LYS A 247 4.16 -1.60 -10.70
N ALA A 248 3.85 -1.94 -11.96
CA ALA A 248 2.72 -1.37 -12.70
C ALA A 248 1.41 -1.53 -11.93
N PHE A 249 1.14 -2.76 -11.44
CA PHE A 249 -0.07 -3.02 -10.64
C PHE A 249 -0.08 -2.25 -9.32
N SER A 250 1.06 -2.09 -8.66
CA SER A 250 1.14 -1.36 -7.37
C SER A 250 0.80 0.13 -7.48
N ILE A 251 0.97 0.72 -8.67
CA ILE A 251 0.72 2.15 -8.92
C ILE A 251 -0.51 2.42 -9.79
N CYS A 252 -1.16 1.38 -10.33
CA CYS A 252 -2.31 1.55 -11.21
C CYS A 252 -3.51 2.17 -10.48
N ARG A 253 -4.23 3.02 -11.20
CA ARG A 253 -5.48 3.68 -10.79
C ARG A 253 -6.50 3.55 -11.91
N LEU A 254 -7.76 3.84 -11.61
CA LEU A 254 -8.84 3.75 -12.60
C LEU A 254 -8.59 4.58 -13.85
N GLU A 255 -8.04 5.79 -13.68
CA GLU A 255 -7.68 6.68 -14.80
C GLU A 255 -6.60 6.13 -15.71
N ASN A 256 -5.77 5.20 -15.24
CA ASN A 256 -4.66 4.59 -15.99
C ASN A 256 -4.98 3.17 -16.48
N LEU A 257 -6.22 2.72 -16.32
CA LEU A 257 -6.58 1.32 -16.56
C LEU A 257 -6.29 0.87 -18.01
N GLN A 258 -6.56 1.72 -19.00
CA GLN A 258 -6.31 1.38 -20.40
C GLN A 258 -4.80 1.22 -20.68
N ALA A 259 -3.97 2.14 -20.20
CA ALA A 259 -2.51 2.03 -20.31
C ALA A 259 -2.00 0.78 -19.56
N MET A 260 -2.62 0.44 -18.43
CA MET A 260 -2.28 -0.75 -17.67
C MET A 260 -2.57 -2.06 -18.42
N VAL A 261 -3.66 -2.13 -19.17
CA VAL A 261 -3.95 -3.30 -20.04
C VAL A 261 -2.83 -3.49 -21.07
N GLU A 262 -2.44 -2.43 -21.78
CA GLU A 262 -1.35 -2.50 -22.76
C GLU A 262 -0.01 -2.88 -22.13
N ILE A 263 0.31 -2.35 -20.94
CA ILE A 263 1.51 -2.71 -20.18
C ILE A 263 1.47 -4.19 -19.79
N SER A 264 0.32 -4.68 -19.35
CA SER A 264 0.14 -6.08 -18.97
C SER A 264 0.38 -7.01 -20.16
N ASP A 265 -0.16 -6.68 -21.33
CA ASP A 265 0.03 -7.46 -22.55
C ASP A 265 1.51 -7.55 -22.96
N LEU A 266 2.26 -6.47 -22.78
CA LEU A 266 3.68 -6.41 -23.11
C LEU A 266 4.56 -7.19 -22.11
N LEU A 267 4.25 -7.10 -20.83
CA LEU A 267 5.10 -7.62 -19.76
C LEU A 267 4.70 -9.02 -19.29
N TYR A 268 3.44 -9.40 -19.40
CA TYR A 268 2.93 -10.65 -18.84
C TYR A 268 3.51 -11.90 -19.51
N ALA A 269 3.62 -11.92 -20.82
CA ALA A 269 4.13 -13.09 -21.55
C ALA A 269 5.56 -13.45 -21.11
N GLY A 270 5.71 -14.60 -20.45
CA GLY A 270 7.00 -15.14 -19.97
C GLY A 270 7.54 -14.49 -18.67
N THR A 271 6.70 -13.80 -17.87
CA THR A 271 7.06 -13.43 -16.50
C THR A 271 6.83 -14.61 -15.57
N THR A 272 7.75 -14.81 -14.62
CA THR A 272 7.63 -15.86 -13.59
C THR A 272 6.83 -15.38 -12.38
N ASP A 273 6.60 -14.06 -12.28
CA ASP A 273 5.98 -13.47 -11.11
C ASP A 273 4.49 -13.20 -11.32
N SER A 274 3.76 -13.80 -10.45
CA SER A 274 2.61 -13.22 -9.81
C SER A 274 1.34 -13.06 -10.64
N ILE A 275 0.94 -14.12 -11.29
CA ILE A 275 -0.49 -14.41 -11.45
C ILE A 275 -1.24 -14.07 -10.14
N LYS A 276 -0.64 -14.33 -8.97
CA LYS A 276 -1.22 -13.98 -7.67
C LYS A 276 -1.39 -12.47 -7.46
N ALA A 277 -0.39 -11.65 -7.70
CA ALA A 277 -0.51 -10.19 -7.53
C ALA A 277 -1.47 -9.58 -8.56
N PHE A 278 -1.47 -10.12 -9.78
CA PHE A 278 -2.42 -9.75 -10.83
C PHE A 278 -3.86 -10.07 -10.43
N ILE A 279 -4.13 -11.30 -9.98
CA ILE A 279 -5.47 -11.74 -9.57
C ILE A 279 -5.97 -10.91 -8.40
N ILE A 280 -5.15 -10.69 -7.36
CA ILE A 280 -5.52 -9.90 -6.20
C ILE A 280 -5.93 -8.48 -6.62
N ARG A 281 -5.16 -7.85 -7.49
CA ARG A 281 -5.44 -6.48 -7.93
C ARG A 281 -6.63 -6.41 -8.87
N LEU A 282 -6.78 -7.39 -9.74
CA LEU A 282 -7.93 -7.51 -10.63
C LEU A 282 -9.23 -7.70 -9.84
N ASP A 283 -9.22 -8.54 -8.81
CA ASP A 283 -10.36 -8.74 -7.93
C ASP A 283 -10.75 -7.44 -7.20
N GLU A 284 -9.76 -6.66 -6.73
CA GLU A 284 -10.01 -5.36 -6.12
C GLU A 284 -10.64 -4.36 -7.10
N TRP A 285 -10.18 -4.32 -8.34
CA TRP A 285 -10.75 -3.46 -9.37
C TRP A 285 -12.16 -3.88 -9.76
N LEU A 286 -12.42 -5.18 -9.90
CA LEU A 286 -13.76 -5.69 -10.18
C LEU A 286 -14.74 -5.38 -9.05
N ASP A 287 -14.28 -5.46 -7.79
CA ASP A 287 -15.05 -5.07 -6.61
C ASP A 287 -15.35 -3.56 -6.59
N GLU A 288 -14.42 -2.73 -7.02
CA GLU A 288 -14.64 -1.29 -7.16
C GLU A 288 -15.60 -0.97 -8.32
N TYR A 289 -15.45 -1.62 -9.47
CA TYR A 289 -16.36 -1.45 -10.63
C TYR A 289 -17.77 -1.93 -10.37
N SER A 290 -17.96 -2.98 -9.58
CA SER A 290 -19.29 -3.49 -9.25
C SER A 290 -20.13 -2.57 -8.35
N LYS A 291 -19.52 -1.49 -7.84
CA LYS A 291 -20.16 -0.49 -6.96
C LYS A 291 -20.68 0.75 -7.73
N PHE A 292 -20.42 0.82 -9.04
CA PHE A 292 -20.95 1.83 -9.97
C PHE A 292 -22.05 1.25 -10.85
#